data_f296eeb269075dc7baddf9c2b9676357
#
_entry.id   f296eeb269075dc7baddf9c2b9676357
#
_cell.length_a   1.000
_cell.length_b   1.000
_cell.length_c   1.000
_cell.angle_alpha   90.00
_cell.angle_beta   90.00
_cell.angle_gamma   90.00
#
_symmetry.space_group_name_H-M   'P 1'
#
loop_
_entity.id
_entity.type
_entity.pdbx_description
1 polymer ?
#
loop_
_entity_poly.entity_id
_entity_poly.type
_entity_poly.pdbx_seq_one_letter_code
_entity_poly.pdbx_strand_id
1 'polypeptide(L)'
;MSPAFSIKVAADDAALRACWPVMRQLRPHLDEMGFVDQVLRQRSTCGYRIAYACEGPTDGATQVRGCAGFRITEFLAWGRTLYVDDLVSDEGHRSRGVGSNLLDWLVAEARRVGCAQLHLDSGVQRFGAHRFYLTHGMDITAHHFRLQL
;
A
#
# COMPACT_ATOMS: atom_id res chain seq x y z
N MET A 1 -15.56 -16.42 10.86
CA MET A 1 -15.21 -16.08 9.45
C MET A 1 -14.56 -14.72 9.42
N SER A 2 -13.42 -14.60 8.77
CA SER A 2 -12.81 -13.29 8.52
C SER A 2 -13.74 -12.49 7.60
N PRO A 3 -13.95 -11.19 7.83
CA PRO A 3 -14.73 -10.38 6.90
C PRO A 3 -14.06 -10.43 5.51
N ALA A 4 -14.89 -10.63 4.50
CA ALA A 4 -14.40 -10.59 3.12
C ALA A 4 -14.16 -9.13 2.75
N PHE A 5 -12.89 -8.77 2.56
CA PHE A 5 -12.51 -7.47 2.00
C PHE A 5 -12.46 -7.57 0.48
N SER A 6 -13.04 -6.60 -0.21
CA SER A 6 -12.78 -6.41 -1.62
C SER A 6 -11.63 -5.44 -1.80
N ILE A 7 -10.71 -5.76 -2.72
CA ILE A 7 -9.57 -4.89 -3.02
C ILE A 7 -9.85 -4.21 -4.37
N LYS A 8 -9.71 -2.88 -4.38
CA LYS A 8 -9.88 -2.04 -5.57
C LYS A 8 -8.69 -1.11 -5.73
N VAL A 9 -8.47 -0.63 -6.96
CA VAL A 9 -7.49 0.42 -7.25
C VAL A 9 -8.23 1.75 -7.35
N ALA A 10 -7.73 2.77 -6.65
CA ALA A 10 -8.31 4.10 -6.67
C ALA A 10 -8.09 4.74 -8.06
N ALA A 11 -9.16 4.84 -8.85
CA ALA A 11 -9.11 5.31 -10.23
C ALA A 11 -9.38 6.82 -10.37
N ASP A 12 -10.14 7.40 -9.45
CA ASP A 12 -10.60 8.79 -9.50
C ASP A 12 -10.40 9.53 -8.18
N ASP A 13 -10.66 10.82 -8.18
CA ASP A 13 -10.53 11.68 -7.02
C ASP A 13 -11.41 11.24 -5.84
N ALA A 14 -12.61 10.77 -6.12
CA ALA A 14 -13.54 10.33 -5.07
C ALA A 14 -12.97 9.12 -4.32
N ALA A 15 -12.40 8.15 -5.04
CA ALA A 15 -11.73 6.98 -4.44
C ALA A 15 -10.49 7.39 -3.64
N LEU A 16 -9.67 8.34 -4.15
CA LEU A 16 -8.52 8.85 -3.43
C LEU A 16 -8.93 9.55 -2.13
N ARG A 17 -9.97 10.39 -2.16
CA ARG A 17 -10.50 11.03 -0.96
C ARG A 17 -11.02 10.03 0.06
N ALA A 18 -11.65 8.94 -0.40
CA ALA A 18 -12.10 7.85 0.46
C ALA A 18 -10.93 7.13 1.16
N CYS A 19 -9.75 7.08 0.54
CA CYS A 19 -8.54 6.52 1.14
C CYS A 19 -7.88 7.44 2.17
N TRP A 20 -8.13 8.75 2.11
CA TRP A 20 -7.43 9.73 2.93
C TRP A 20 -7.50 9.47 4.45
N PRO A 21 -8.68 9.16 5.05
CA PRO A 21 -8.76 8.91 6.49
C PRO A 21 -7.84 7.81 6.99
N VAL A 22 -7.55 6.80 6.15
CA VAL A 22 -6.63 5.70 6.48
C VAL A 22 -5.18 6.09 6.16
N MET A 23 -4.94 6.68 4.99
CA MET A 23 -3.59 7.11 4.59
C MET A 23 -2.98 8.15 5.53
N ARG A 24 -3.79 9.07 6.08
CA ARG A 24 -3.32 10.06 7.04
C ARG A 24 -2.74 9.44 8.33
N GLN A 25 -3.15 8.23 8.68
CA GLN A 25 -2.60 7.53 9.85
C GLN A 25 -1.13 7.16 9.64
N LEU A 26 -0.73 6.89 8.41
CA LEU A 26 0.66 6.61 8.04
C LEU A 26 1.42 7.89 7.64
N ARG A 27 0.76 8.83 6.99
CA ARG A 27 1.34 10.06 6.43
C ARG A 27 0.65 11.32 6.99
N PRO A 28 0.76 11.58 8.30
CA PRO A 28 0.01 12.67 8.95
C PRO A 28 0.48 14.08 8.58
N HIS A 29 1.63 14.20 7.91
CA HIS A 29 2.18 15.48 7.45
C HIS A 29 1.48 16.04 6.21
N LEU A 30 0.67 15.24 5.51
CA LEU A 30 -0.12 15.68 4.36
C LEU A 30 -1.54 16.06 4.81
N ASP A 31 -2.14 17.07 4.18
CA ASP A 31 -3.58 17.29 4.23
C ASP A 31 -4.28 16.55 3.08
N GLU A 32 -5.60 16.51 3.08
CA GLU A 32 -6.37 15.77 2.09
C GLU A 32 -6.11 16.25 0.66
N MET A 33 -6.11 17.56 0.44
CA MET A 33 -5.89 18.14 -0.88
C MET A 33 -4.46 17.87 -1.38
N GLY A 34 -3.47 18.11 -0.53
CA GLY A 34 -2.07 17.83 -0.83
C GLY A 34 -1.82 16.34 -1.11
N PHE A 35 -2.50 15.46 -0.39
CA PHE A 35 -2.45 14.02 -0.64
C PHE A 35 -2.96 13.67 -2.04
N VAL A 36 -4.16 14.12 -2.42
CA VAL A 36 -4.75 13.86 -3.73
C VAL A 36 -3.85 14.39 -4.84
N ASP A 37 -3.43 15.65 -4.74
CA ASP A 37 -2.57 16.30 -5.74
C ASP A 37 -1.24 15.56 -5.91
N GLN A 38 -0.63 15.13 -4.81
CA GLN A 38 0.64 14.40 -4.86
C GLN A 38 0.47 13.01 -5.47
N VAL A 39 -0.60 12.28 -5.12
CA VAL A 39 -0.89 10.98 -5.75
C VAL A 39 -1.05 11.13 -7.27
N LEU A 40 -1.78 12.15 -7.72
CA LEU A 40 -1.96 12.41 -9.15
C LEU A 40 -0.63 12.73 -9.86
N ARG A 41 0.24 13.54 -9.23
CA ARG A 41 1.59 13.79 -9.76
C ARG A 41 2.43 12.53 -9.84
N GLN A 42 2.46 11.74 -8.76
CA GLN A 42 3.22 10.48 -8.73
C GLN A 42 2.67 9.45 -9.71
N ARG A 43 1.36 9.40 -9.91
CA ARG A 43 0.74 8.57 -10.95
C ARG A 43 1.28 8.93 -12.33
N SER A 44 1.30 10.22 -12.65
CA SER A 44 1.76 10.73 -13.93
C SER A 44 3.27 10.52 -14.16
N THR A 45 4.10 10.71 -13.11
CA THR A 45 5.56 10.71 -13.24
C THR A 45 6.22 9.34 -13.07
N CYS A 46 5.63 8.48 -12.25
CA CYS A 46 6.25 7.17 -11.92
C CYS A 46 5.24 6.03 -11.76
N GLY A 47 4.00 6.22 -12.20
CA GLY A 47 3.00 5.16 -12.21
C GLY A 47 2.49 4.73 -10.82
N TYR A 48 2.64 5.59 -9.81
CA TYR A 48 2.16 5.31 -8.46
C TYR A 48 0.64 5.12 -8.44
N ARG A 49 0.18 4.09 -7.75
CA ARG A 49 -1.25 3.78 -7.60
C ARG A 49 -1.54 3.39 -6.16
N ILE A 50 -2.80 3.51 -5.76
CA ILE A 50 -3.27 3.06 -4.45
C ILE A 50 -4.29 1.96 -4.65
N ALA A 51 -4.02 0.77 -4.08
CA ALA A 51 -5.02 -0.26 -3.84
C ALA A 51 -5.60 -0.07 -2.44
N TYR A 52 -6.89 -0.30 -2.29
CA TYR A 52 -7.56 -0.16 -1.00
C TYR A 52 -8.51 -1.32 -0.73
N ALA A 53 -8.57 -1.73 0.53
CA ALA A 53 -9.47 -2.75 1.03
C ALA A 53 -10.76 -2.09 1.53
N CYS A 54 -11.90 -2.55 1.03
CA CYS A 54 -13.21 -2.12 1.50
C CYS A 54 -13.96 -3.27 2.16
N GLU A 55 -14.75 -2.93 3.16
CA GLU A 55 -15.68 -3.83 3.83
C GLU A 55 -17.11 -3.56 3.34
N GLY A 56 -17.89 -4.63 3.10
CA GLY A 56 -19.29 -4.55 2.73
C GLY A 56 -19.58 -4.43 1.24
N PRO A 57 -20.88 -4.35 0.87
CA PRO A 57 -21.30 -4.24 -0.52
C PRO A 57 -20.86 -2.91 -1.13
N THR A 58 -20.59 -2.95 -2.45
CA THR A 58 -19.95 -1.85 -3.19
C THR A 58 -20.86 -0.69 -3.56
N ASP A 59 -22.11 -0.72 -3.15
CA ASP A 59 -23.18 0.21 -3.53
C ASP A 59 -23.58 1.21 -2.44
N GLY A 60 -22.85 1.23 -1.32
CA GLY A 60 -22.99 2.22 -0.26
C GLY A 60 -21.72 3.06 -0.06
N ALA A 61 -21.70 3.91 0.95
CA ALA A 61 -20.50 4.64 1.32
C ALA A 61 -19.33 3.65 1.56
N THR A 62 -18.35 3.69 0.67
CA THR A 62 -17.20 2.78 0.72
C THR A 62 -16.42 2.97 2.01
N GLN A 63 -16.41 1.95 2.85
CA GLN A 63 -15.62 1.96 4.09
C GLN A 63 -14.22 1.38 3.81
N VAL A 64 -13.26 2.25 3.64
CA VAL A 64 -11.86 1.86 3.46
C VAL A 64 -11.27 1.40 4.78
N ARG A 65 -10.69 0.20 4.79
CA ARG A 65 -10.08 -0.44 5.98
C ARG A 65 -8.57 -0.56 5.89
N GLY A 66 -8.02 -0.33 4.73
CA GLY A 66 -6.58 -0.32 4.52
C GLY A 66 -6.23 0.15 3.15
N CYS A 67 -4.98 0.60 2.98
CA CYS A 67 -4.46 1.11 1.72
C CYS A 67 -3.05 0.59 1.48
N ALA A 68 -2.72 0.39 0.20
CA ALA A 68 -1.37 0.08 -0.26
C ALA A 68 -1.02 0.99 -1.45
N GLY A 69 -0.04 1.85 -1.26
CA GLY A 69 0.55 2.63 -2.34
C GLY A 69 1.70 1.86 -2.97
N PHE A 70 1.71 1.72 -4.29
CA PHE A 70 2.69 0.92 -4.98
C PHE A 70 2.97 1.44 -6.39
N ARG A 71 4.09 1.01 -6.94
CA ARG A 71 4.50 1.29 -8.31
C ARG A 71 5.17 0.08 -8.94
N ILE A 72 5.05 -0.04 -10.25
CA ILE A 72 5.82 -1.00 -11.04
C ILE A 72 6.99 -0.25 -11.64
N THR A 73 8.19 -0.74 -11.37
CA THR A 73 9.43 -0.12 -11.85
C THR A 73 10.46 -1.18 -12.21
N GLU A 74 11.53 -0.78 -12.84
CA GLU A 74 12.60 -1.67 -13.25
C GLU A 74 13.93 -1.23 -12.63
N PHE A 75 14.64 -2.17 -12.04
CA PHE A 75 15.95 -1.97 -11.44
C PHE A 75 16.98 -2.88 -12.12
N LEU A 76 18.18 -2.39 -12.30
CA LEU A 76 19.29 -3.24 -12.80
C LEU A 76 19.51 -4.45 -11.88
N ALA A 77 19.42 -4.22 -10.56
CA ALA A 77 19.65 -5.27 -9.56
C ALA A 77 18.53 -6.32 -9.50
N TRP A 78 17.26 -5.93 -9.70
CA TRP A 78 16.11 -6.77 -9.38
C TRP A 78 15.18 -7.03 -10.57
N GLY A 79 15.43 -6.38 -11.71
CA GLY A 79 14.55 -6.44 -12.86
C GLY A 79 13.23 -5.71 -12.60
N ARG A 80 12.18 -6.17 -13.26
CA ARG A 80 10.82 -5.61 -13.09
C ARG A 80 10.31 -5.95 -11.69
N THR A 81 9.98 -4.91 -10.95
CA THR A 81 9.68 -5.00 -9.52
C THR A 81 8.40 -4.24 -9.19
N LEU A 82 7.55 -4.83 -8.36
CA LEU A 82 6.50 -4.09 -7.67
C LEU A 82 7.09 -3.54 -6.37
N TYR A 83 7.14 -2.22 -6.23
CA TYR A 83 7.62 -1.55 -5.04
C TYR A 83 6.45 -0.97 -4.24
N VAL A 84 6.34 -1.32 -2.97
CA VAL A 84 5.32 -0.84 -2.05
C VAL A 84 5.86 0.35 -1.29
N ASP A 85 5.35 1.54 -1.60
CA ASP A 85 5.70 2.79 -0.91
C ASP A 85 5.01 2.92 0.45
N ASP A 86 3.74 2.48 0.50
CA ASP A 86 2.86 2.69 1.64
C ASP A 86 2.01 1.45 1.86
N LEU A 87 1.91 0.99 3.09
CA LEU A 87 1.00 -0.08 3.49
C LEU A 87 0.47 0.23 4.89
N VAL A 88 -0.83 0.41 4.99
CA VAL A 88 -1.48 0.81 6.24
C VAL A 88 -2.84 0.14 6.39
N SER A 89 -3.11 -0.39 7.58
CA SER A 89 -4.44 -0.82 8.01
C SER A 89 -5.05 0.24 8.91
N ASP A 90 -6.35 0.48 8.78
CA ASP A 90 -7.07 1.36 9.68
C ASP A 90 -6.88 0.91 11.13
N GLU A 91 -6.44 1.81 11.99
CA GLU A 91 -6.08 1.49 13.39
C GLU A 91 -7.24 0.91 14.19
N GLY A 92 -8.48 1.30 13.88
CA GLY A 92 -9.68 0.75 14.50
C GLY A 92 -10.03 -0.67 14.03
N HIS A 93 -9.33 -1.18 13.02
CA HIS A 93 -9.61 -2.47 12.36
C HIS A 93 -8.38 -3.36 12.23
N ARG A 94 -7.33 -3.11 13.02
CA ARG A 94 -6.13 -3.95 13.03
C ARG A 94 -6.46 -5.37 13.50
N SER A 95 -5.62 -6.32 13.08
CA SER A 95 -5.74 -7.75 13.39
C SER A 95 -6.98 -8.43 12.78
N ARG A 96 -7.61 -7.82 11.79
CA ARG A 96 -8.74 -8.39 11.03
C ARG A 96 -8.34 -8.93 9.66
N GLY A 97 -7.04 -9.02 9.38
CA GLY A 97 -6.53 -9.56 8.13
C GLY A 97 -6.46 -8.59 6.96
N VAL A 98 -6.69 -7.30 7.17
CA VAL A 98 -6.64 -6.27 6.11
C VAL A 98 -5.28 -6.20 5.44
N GLY A 99 -4.22 -6.12 6.25
CA GLY A 99 -2.84 -6.07 5.75
C GLY A 99 -2.46 -7.31 4.96
N SER A 100 -2.84 -8.49 5.44
CA SER A 100 -2.61 -9.76 4.73
C SER A 100 -3.33 -9.80 3.39
N ASN A 101 -4.59 -9.38 3.34
CA ASN A 101 -5.37 -9.32 2.09
C ASN A 101 -4.75 -8.35 1.07
N LEU A 102 -4.29 -7.18 1.53
CA LEU A 102 -3.60 -6.22 0.68
C LEU A 102 -2.27 -6.77 0.15
N LEU A 103 -1.46 -7.39 1.01
CA LEU A 103 -0.19 -7.98 0.60
C LEU A 103 -0.38 -9.13 -0.39
N ASP A 104 -1.35 -10.01 -0.14
CA ASP A 104 -1.70 -11.10 -1.06
C ASP A 104 -2.13 -10.57 -2.42
N TRP A 105 -2.94 -9.51 -2.44
CA TRP A 105 -3.36 -8.85 -3.67
C TRP A 105 -2.16 -8.24 -4.42
N LEU A 106 -1.25 -7.57 -3.70
CA LEU A 106 -0.03 -6.99 -4.29
C LEU A 106 0.87 -8.07 -4.91
N VAL A 107 1.02 -9.21 -4.23
CA VAL A 107 1.79 -10.36 -4.77
C VAL A 107 1.13 -10.90 -6.04
N ALA A 108 -0.19 -11.07 -6.03
CA ALA A 108 -0.93 -11.51 -7.20
C ALA A 108 -0.80 -10.52 -8.37
N GLU A 109 -0.91 -9.23 -8.10
CA GLU A 109 -0.74 -8.17 -9.10
C GLU A 109 0.69 -8.14 -9.66
N ALA A 110 1.70 -8.26 -8.80
CA ALA A 110 3.09 -8.34 -9.23
C ALA A 110 3.32 -9.51 -10.22
N ARG A 111 2.77 -10.67 -9.90
CA ARG A 111 2.84 -11.85 -10.79
C ARG A 111 2.08 -11.61 -12.09
N ARG A 112 0.90 -11.04 -12.02
CA ARG A 112 0.05 -10.74 -13.19
C ARG A 112 0.75 -9.84 -14.20
N VAL A 113 1.51 -8.85 -13.73
CA VAL A 113 2.21 -7.88 -14.59
C VAL A 113 3.67 -8.28 -14.88
N GLY A 114 4.08 -9.49 -14.50
CA GLY A 114 5.38 -10.04 -14.85
C GLY A 114 6.54 -9.50 -14.01
N CYS A 115 6.29 -9.07 -12.77
CA CYS A 115 7.37 -8.71 -11.86
C CYS A 115 8.14 -9.93 -11.37
N ALA A 116 9.45 -9.80 -11.29
CA ALA A 116 10.33 -10.81 -10.71
C ALA A 116 10.32 -10.79 -9.18
N GLN A 117 10.12 -9.60 -8.59
CA GLN A 117 10.19 -9.39 -7.13
C GLN A 117 9.16 -8.36 -6.68
N LEU A 118 8.85 -8.40 -5.38
CA LEU A 118 8.11 -7.38 -4.65
C LEU A 118 9.00 -6.87 -3.53
N HIS A 119 9.18 -5.57 -3.42
CA HIS A 119 10.02 -4.91 -2.42
C HIS A 119 9.25 -3.86 -1.63
N LEU A 120 9.69 -3.64 -0.39
CA LEU A 120 9.29 -2.50 0.44
C LEU A 120 10.40 -2.16 1.43
N ASP A 121 10.33 -0.96 1.98
CA ASP A 121 11.13 -0.55 3.13
C ASP A 121 10.22 -0.39 4.36
N SER A 122 10.75 -0.71 5.53
CA SER A 122 10.06 -0.49 6.81
C SER A 122 11.04 0.12 7.81
N GLY A 123 10.60 1.15 8.52
CA GLY A 123 11.41 1.78 9.55
C GLY A 123 11.85 0.78 10.60
N VAL A 124 13.09 0.88 11.07
CA VAL A 124 13.68 -0.10 12.01
C VAL A 124 12.95 -0.19 13.34
N GLN A 125 12.20 0.85 13.70
CA GLN A 125 11.40 0.92 14.94
C GLN A 125 10.02 0.25 14.81
N ARG A 126 9.60 -0.11 13.61
CA ARG A 126 8.28 -0.69 13.35
C ARG A 126 8.30 -2.22 13.53
N PHE A 127 8.53 -2.66 14.76
CA PHE A 127 8.73 -4.08 15.09
C PHE A 127 7.54 -4.97 14.71
N GLY A 128 6.31 -4.49 14.90
CA GLY A 128 5.11 -5.23 14.52
C GLY A 128 4.99 -5.43 13.00
N ALA A 129 5.33 -4.40 12.22
CA ALA A 129 5.37 -4.50 10.77
C ALA A 129 6.45 -5.50 10.31
N HIS A 130 7.63 -5.48 10.92
CA HIS A 130 8.69 -6.44 10.61
C HIS A 130 8.23 -7.88 10.83
N ARG A 131 7.58 -8.18 11.97
CA ARG A 131 7.02 -9.51 12.24
C ARG A 131 6.00 -9.91 11.17
N PHE A 132 5.12 -8.98 10.79
CA PHE A 132 4.15 -9.19 9.74
C PHE A 132 4.80 -9.59 8.41
N TYR A 133 5.80 -8.84 7.94
CA TYR A 133 6.50 -9.15 6.70
C TYR A 133 7.25 -10.48 6.75
N LEU A 134 7.98 -10.73 7.83
CA LEU A 134 8.72 -11.99 8.00
C LEU A 134 7.79 -13.21 8.03
N THR A 135 6.63 -13.11 8.72
CA THR A 135 5.66 -14.20 8.74
C THR A 135 4.97 -14.42 7.40
N HIS A 136 5.00 -13.43 6.50
CA HIS A 136 4.52 -13.55 5.11
C HIS A 136 5.60 -13.98 4.12
N GLY A 137 6.74 -14.46 4.61
CA GLY A 137 7.81 -15.03 3.78
C GLY A 137 8.74 -14.01 3.14
N MET A 138 8.73 -12.76 3.62
CA MET A 138 9.69 -11.75 3.18
C MET A 138 10.98 -11.82 4.00
N ASP A 139 12.09 -11.44 3.39
CA ASP A 139 13.40 -11.38 4.01
C ASP A 139 13.89 -9.92 4.12
N ILE A 140 14.70 -9.64 5.14
CA ILE A 140 15.41 -8.36 5.23
C ILE A 140 16.69 -8.51 4.39
N THR A 141 16.74 -7.84 3.25
CA THR A 141 17.83 -8.02 2.27
C THR A 141 18.79 -6.85 2.18
N ALA A 142 18.44 -5.70 2.76
CA ALA A 142 19.24 -4.47 2.65
C ALA A 142 19.00 -3.52 3.82
N HIS A 143 19.91 -2.57 3.96
CA HIS A 143 19.73 -1.42 4.85
C HIS A 143 19.43 -0.17 4.01
N HIS A 144 18.46 0.62 4.42
CA HIS A 144 18.09 1.88 3.78
C HIS A 144 18.89 3.03 4.38
N PHE A 145 19.56 3.80 3.54
CA PHE A 145 20.32 4.99 3.96
C PHE A 145 19.64 6.26 3.43
N ARG A 146 19.55 7.28 4.27
CA ARG A 146 18.95 8.57 3.92
C ARG A 146 19.89 9.70 4.29
N LEU A 147 20.06 10.65 3.38
CA LEU A 147 20.66 11.96 3.65
C LEU A 147 19.54 13.02 3.48
N GLN A 148 19.27 13.75 4.56
CA GLN A 148 18.32 14.87 4.49
C GLN A 148 19.01 16.06 3.82
N LEU A 149 18.37 16.63 2.78
CA LEU A 149 18.87 17.78 2.02
C LEU A 149 18.21 19.09 2.46
#